data_39f18e83fe409881fb998c5aafc93b5e
#
_entry.id   39f18e83fe409881fb998c5aafc93b5e
#
_cell.length_a   1.000
_cell.length_b   1.000
_cell.length_c   1.000
_cell.angle_alpha   90.00
_cell.angle_beta   90.00
_cell.angle_gamma   90.00
#
_symmetry.space_group_name_H-M   'P 1'
#
loop_
_entity.id
_entity.type
_entity.pdbx_description
1 polymer ?
#
loop_
_entity_poly.entity_id
_entity_poly.type
_entity_poly.pdbx_seq_one_letter_code
_entity_poly.pdbx_strand_id
1 'polypeptide(L)'
;GTDDDLDVALRLDDGDFTIYNFAARHNMYLDAEKINRLSGSFRLITTNERLVTAKMTTFGGLYSIRGYEEDEIVADGGIILSAQYEFDLVKYNEARQKKVSEPEESEEEEKPWLTKLAPLVFVDVGRAKIKDPLVGEQGTYELSSIGAGVVIEVGDNFNAGIYYGWPLRGTEETDKGDG
;
A
#
# COMPACT_ATOMS: atom_id res chain seq x y z
N GLY A 1 -31.11 -17.39 -22.49
CA GLY A 1 -30.55 -16.11 -22.12
C GLY A 1 -30.90 -15.08 -23.18
N THR A 2 -31.14 -13.88 -22.79
CA THR A 2 -31.31 -12.73 -23.69
C THR A 2 -29.93 -12.15 -24.03
N ASP A 3 -29.85 -11.31 -25.10
CA ASP A 3 -28.60 -10.61 -25.41
C ASP A 3 -28.17 -9.76 -24.22
N ASP A 4 -29.09 -9.17 -23.47
CA ASP A 4 -28.82 -8.42 -22.23
C ASP A 4 -28.12 -9.28 -21.16
N ASP A 5 -28.51 -10.56 -20.99
CA ASP A 5 -27.85 -11.47 -20.02
C ASP A 5 -26.41 -11.77 -20.44
N LEU A 6 -26.15 -11.83 -21.75
CA LEU A 6 -24.81 -12.07 -22.29
C LEU A 6 -23.93 -10.82 -22.13
N ASP A 7 -24.47 -9.64 -22.39
CA ASP A 7 -23.75 -8.37 -22.26
C ASP A 7 -23.35 -8.13 -20.79
N VAL A 8 -24.24 -8.40 -19.83
CA VAL A 8 -23.93 -8.34 -18.40
C VAL A 8 -22.85 -9.36 -18.02
N ALA A 9 -22.94 -10.60 -18.52
CA ALA A 9 -21.95 -11.65 -18.25
C ALA A 9 -20.56 -11.30 -18.80
N LEU A 10 -20.53 -10.71 -19.99
CA LEU A 10 -19.29 -10.27 -20.65
C LEU A 10 -18.84 -8.86 -20.22
N ARG A 11 -19.59 -8.18 -19.34
CA ARG A 11 -19.35 -6.79 -18.94
C ARG A 11 -19.26 -5.84 -20.14
N LEU A 12 -20.09 -6.05 -21.14
CA LEU A 12 -20.17 -5.23 -22.37
C LEU A 12 -21.20 -4.10 -22.27
N ASP A 13 -21.87 -3.97 -21.13
CA ASP A 13 -22.89 -2.94 -20.92
C ASP A 13 -22.27 -1.54 -21.04
N ASP A 14 -22.83 -0.73 -21.93
CA ASP A 14 -22.49 0.68 -22.17
C ASP A 14 -23.20 1.62 -21.17
N GLY A 15 -23.74 1.09 -20.08
CA GLY A 15 -24.45 1.85 -19.08
C GLY A 15 -23.66 3.03 -18.54
N ASP A 16 -24.35 4.13 -18.27
CA ASP A 16 -23.79 5.28 -17.56
C ASP A 16 -23.38 4.87 -16.15
N PHE A 17 -22.08 4.76 -15.89
CA PHE A 17 -21.56 4.46 -14.55
C PHE A 17 -20.89 5.68 -13.92
N THR A 18 -20.92 5.73 -12.60
CA THR A 18 -20.19 6.72 -11.82
C THR A 18 -19.24 6.02 -10.86
N ILE A 19 -17.96 6.38 -10.88
CA ILE A 19 -16.95 5.88 -9.96
C ILE A 19 -16.63 6.99 -8.97
N TYR A 20 -16.79 6.69 -7.67
CA TYR A 20 -16.32 7.54 -6.58
C TYR A 20 -15.00 6.99 -6.07
N ASN A 21 -13.95 7.80 -6.11
CA ASN A 21 -12.64 7.45 -5.61
C ASN A 21 -12.23 8.47 -4.54
N PHE A 22 -12.08 7.98 -3.31
CA PHE A 22 -11.59 8.78 -2.19
C PHE A 22 -10.28 8.19 -1.69
N ALA A 23 -9.25 9.01 -1.55
CA ALA A 23 -7.97 8.62 -1.01
C ALA A 23 -7.48 9.63 0.03
N ALA A 24 -6.95 9.12 1.14
CA ALA A 24 -6.32 9.91 2.17
C ALA A 24 -4.99 9.28 2.58
N ARG A 25 -3.99 10.13 2.84
CA ARG A 25 -2.70 9.70 3.39
C ARG A 25 -2.30 10.63 4.51
N HIS A 26 -1.81 10.05 5.59
CA HIS A 26 -1.28 10.78 6.72
C HIS A 26 0.09 10.26 7.11
N ASN A 27 1.02 11.17 7.34
CA ASN A 27 2.36 10.85 7.83
C ASN A 27 2.63 11.73 9.05
N MET A 28 3.13 11.11 10.11
CA MET A 28 3.50 11.84 11.32
C MET A 28 4.82 11.31 11.88
N TYR A 29 5.59 12.20 12.47
CA TYR A 29 6.75 11.84 13.27
C TYR A 29 6.33 11.77 14.73
N LEU A 30 6.80 10.74 15.44
CA LEU A 30 6.47 10.49 16.84
C LEU A 30 7.43 11.20 17.80
N ASP A 31 8.55 11.74 17.27
CA ASP A 31 9.64 12.38 18.01
C ASP A 31 10.11 13.67 17.28
N ALA A 32 10.74 14.55 18.03
CA ALA A 32 11.25 15.84 17.53
C ALA A 32 12.42 15.63 16.56
N GLU A 33 13.24 14.64 16.79
CA GLU A 33 14.40 14.26 15.96
C GLU A 33 13.98 13.61 14.63
N LYS A 34 12.69 13.30 14.45
CA LYS A 34 12.12 12.66 13.25
C LYS A 34 12.72 11.27 12.95
N ILE A 35 13.07 10.54 14.00
CA ILE A 35 13.61 9.19 13.93
C ILE A 35 12.48 8.19 13.66
N ASN A 36 11.36 8.38 14.36
CA ASN A 36 10.19 7.48 14.31
C ASN A 36 9.10 8.09 13.45
N ARG A 37 8.73 7.41 12.36
CA ARG A 37 7.68 7.85 11.45
C ARG A 37 6.56 6.82 11.38
N LEU A 38 5.34 7.29 11.58
CA LEU A 38 4.12 6.53 11.35
C LEU A 38 3.42 7.06 10.10
N SER A 39 3.08 6.17 9.19
CA SER A 39 2.36 6.49 7.96
C SER A 39 1.08 5.67 7.90
N GLY A 40 0.00 6.29 7.48
CA GLY A 40 -1.27 5.62 7.22
C GLY A 40 -1.84 6.04 5.88
N SER A 41 -2.46 5.12 5.18
CA SER A 41 -3.22 5.42 3.96
C SER A 41 -4.56 4.71 3.96
N PHE A 42 -5.52 5.36 3.32
CA PHE A 42 -6.88 4.89 3.13
C PHE A 42 -7.28 5.16 1.68
N ARG A 43 -7.89 4.18 1.03
CA ARG A 43 -8.48 4.34 -0.30
C ARG A 43 -9.83 3.64 -0.34
N LEU A 44 -10.84 4.35 -0.82
CA LEU A 44 -12.18 3.83 -1.05
C LEU A 44 -12.53 4.06 -2.53
N ILE A 45 -12.93 3.00 -3.20
CA ILE A 45 -13.44 3.05 -4.56
C ILE A 45 -14.81 2.40 -4.55
N THR A 46 -15.81 3.08 -5.08
CA THR A 46 -17.18 2.54 -5.19
C THR A 46 -17.84 3.00 -6.48
N THR A 47 -18.75 2.22 -6.98
CA THR A 47 -19.51 2.49 -8.20
C THR A 47 -21.00 2.23 -7.97
N ASN A 48 -21.84 2.87 -8.76
CA ASN A 48 -23.28 2.62 -8.79
C ASN A 48 -23.63 1.36 -9.60
N GLU A 49 -22.82 1.02 -10.62
CA GLU A 49 -23.07 -0.06 -11.57
C GLU A 49 -21.90 -1.05 -11.62
N ARG A 50 -22.14 -2.22 -12.22
CA ARG A 50 -21.11 -3.18 -12.57
C ARG A 50 -20.24 -2.59 -13.69
N LEU A 51 -18.92 -2.63 -13.51
CA LEU A 51 -17.99 -2.00 -14.45
C LEU A 51 -17.55 -2.96 -15.56
N VAL A 52 -17.28 -2.42 -16.73
CA VAL A 52 -16.50 -3.12 -17.76
C VAL A 52 -15.08 -3.37 -17.25
N THR A 53 -14.46 -4.48 -17.64
CA THR A 53 -13.15 -4.92 -17.11
C THR A 53 -12.08 -3.83 -17.17
N ALA A 54 -12.05 -3.04 -18.23
CA ALA A 54 -11.09 -1.92 -18.41
C ALA A 54 -11.25 -0.76 -17.40
N LYS A 55 -12.34 -0.74 -16.63
CA LYS A 55 -12.64 0.29 -15.61
C LYS A 55 -12.61 -0.25 -14.19
N MET A 56 -12.41 -1.55 -14.04
CA MET A 56 -12.29 -2.19 -12.73
C MET A 56 -11.00 -1.76 -12.03
N THR A 57 -10.97 -1.96 -10.74
CA THR A 57 -9.82 -1.68 -9.87
C THR A 57 -9.16 -2.97 -9.46
N THR A 58 -7.84 -2.96 -9.38
CA THR A 58 -7.03 -4.09 -8.93
C THR A 58 -6.65 -3.96 -7.46
N PHE A 59 -6.55 -5.11 -6.79
CA PHE A 59 -6.13 -5.27 -5.40
C PHE A 59 -5.04 -6.35 -5.35
N GLY A 60 -3.99 -6.11 -4.58
CA GLY A 60 -2.76 -6.89 -4.53
C GLY A 60 -1.58 -6.10 -5.08
N GLY A 61 -0.36 -6.54 -4.74
CA GLY A 61 0.88 -5.94 -5.20
C GLY A 61 1.43 -4.80 -4.35
N LEU A 62 2.59 -4.30 -4.76
CA LEU A 62 3.41 -3.35 -4.01
C LEU A 62 2.69 -2.04 -3.66
N TYR A 63 1.81 -1.56 -4.53
CA TYR A 63 1.13 -0.27 -4.38
C TYR A 63 -0.28 -0.36 -3.82
N SER A 64 -0.71 -1.56 -3.47
CA SER A 64 -2.05 -1.85 -2.94
C SER A 64 -1.96 -2.61 -1.63
N ILE A 65 -1.90 -3.94 -1.67
CA ILE A 65 -1.81 -4.83 -0.51
C ILE A 65 -0.57 -5.69 -0.73
N ARG A 66 0.53 -5.31 -0.08
CA ARG A 66 1.84 -5.96 -0.23
C ARG A 66 1.80 -7.40 0.28
N GLY A 67 2.52 -8.31 -0.37
CA GLY A 67 2.54 -9.74 -0.04
C GLY A 67 1.58 -10.58 -0.87
N TYR A 68 0.76 -9.96 -1.69
CA TYR A 68 -0.03 -10.59 -2.75
C TYR A 68 0.56 -10.28 -4.12
N GLU A 69 0.26 -11.08 -5.11
CA GLU A 69 0.66 -10.82 -6.48
C GLU A 69 0.07 -9.50 -7.01
N GLU A 70 0.71 -8.93 -8.03
CA GLU A 70 0.15 -7.76 -8.71
C GLU A 70 -1.17 -8.17 -9.39
N ASP A 71 -2.19 -7.34 -9.21
CA ASP A 71 -3.52 -7.55 -9.78
C ASP A 71 -4.22 -8.84 -9.32
N GLU A 72 -3.87 -9.35 -8.14
CA GLU A 72 -4.43 -10.57 -7.52
C GLU A 72 -5.95 -10.65 -7.61
N ILE A 73 -6.64 -9.56 -7.31
CA ILE A 73 -8.09 -9.43 -7.41
C ILE A 73 -8.46 -8.23 -8.28
N VAL A 74 -9.33 -8.45 -9.24
CA VAL A 74 -9.93 -7.40 -10.07
C VAL A 74 -11.40 -7.24 -9.68
N ALA A 75 -11.80 -6.03 -9.27
CA ALA A 75 -13.14 -5.78 -8.73
C ALA A 75 -13.69 -4.41 -9.15
N ASP A 76 -15.00 -4.22 -9.00
CA ASP A 76 -15.67 -2.97 -9.33
C ASP A 76 -15.34 -1.86 -8.32
N GLY A 77 -14.93 -2.22 -7.12
CA GLY A 77 -14.51 -1.29 -6.09
C GLY A 77 -14.09 -1.99 -4.82
N GLY A 78 -13.85 -1.21 -3.77
CA GLY A 78 -13.46 -1.72 -2.48
C GLY A 78 -12.76 -0.71 -1.61
N ILE A 79 -12.14 -1.21 -0.55
CA ILE A 79 -11.45 -0.42 0.45
C ILE A 79 -10.04 -0.97 0.65
N ILE A 80 -9.07 -0.08 0.80
CA ILE A 80 -7.68 -0.43 1.12
C ILE A 80 -7.24 0.45 2.29
N LEU A 81 -6.67 -0.19 3.29
CA LEU A 81 -6.05 0.44 4.45
C LEU A 81 -4.62 -0.05 4.57
N SER A 82 -3.69 0.86 4.82
CA SER A 82 -2.29 0.54 5.08
C SER A 82 -1.79 1.35 6.26
N ALA A 83 -1.01 0.71 7.12
CA ALA A 83 -0.25 1.38 8.18
C ALA A 83 1.20 0.91 8.12
N GLN A 84 2.15 1.84 8.30
CA GLN A 84 3.58 1.57 8.24
C GLN A 84 4.31 2.38 9.30
N TYR A 85 5.22 1.72 10.00
CA TYR A 85 6.13 2.34 10.94
C TYR A 85 7.57 2.22 10.42
N GLU A 86 8.30 3.32 10.46
CA GLU A 86 9.71 3.43 10.04
C GLU A 86 10.56 3.94 11.19
N PHE A 87 11.77 3.38 11.33
CA PHE A 87 12.79 3.82 12.27
C PHE A 87 14.05 4.25 11.51
N ASP A 88 14.39 5.55 11.54
CA ASP A 88 15.53 6.09 10.79
C ASP A 88 16.84 5.96 11.60
N LEU A 89 17.69 5.02 11.17
CA LEU A 89 18.98 4.73 11.81
C LEU A 89 19.98 5.88 11.64
N VAL A 90 19.94 6.62 10.53
CA VAL A 90 20.86 7.75 10.31
C VAL A 90 20.54 8.86 11.31
N LYS A 91 19.29 9.28 11.37
CA LYS A 91 18.86 10.30 12.34
C LYS A 91 19.04 9.89 13.80
N TYR A 92 18.83 8.60 14.10
CA TYR A 92 19.10 8.07 15.43
C TYR A 92 20.57 8.24 15.81
N ASN A 93 21.49 7.90 14.90
CA ASN A 93 22.93 8.05 15.16
C ASN A 93 23.33 9.51 15.30
N GLU A 94 22.83 10.41 14.45
CA GLU A 94 23.04 11.85 14.55
C GLU A 94 22.56 12.42 15.90
N ALA A 95 21.35 12.06 16.31
CA ALA A 95 20.79 12.51 17.58
C ALA A 95 21.60 11.98 18.79
N ARG A 96 22.15 10.77 18.67
CA ARG A 96 23.01 10.18 19.69
C ARG A 96 24.35 10.89 19.77
N GLN A 97 24.99 11.20 18.64
CA GLN A 97 26.27 11.92 18.60
C GLN A 97 26.13 13.32 19.20
N LYS A 98 25.09 14.08 18.85
CA LYS A 98 24.81 15.41 19.41
C LYS A 98 24.62 15.40 20.94
N LYS A 99 24.21 14.30 21.54
CA LYS A 99 24.08 14.17 23.01
C LYS A 99 25.40 13.84 23.71
N VAL A 100 26.39 13.33 23.00
CA VAL A 100 27.68 12.89 23.56
C VAL A 100 28.79 13.91 23.34
N SER A 101 28.73 14.68 22.25
CA SER A 101 29.72 15.73 21.96
C SER A 101 29.28 17.06 22.61
N GLU A 102 30.18 17.65 23.43
CA GLU A 102 30.06 19.05 23.80
C GLU A 102 30.15 19.90 22.53
N PRO A 103 29.49 21.09 22.46
CA PRO A 103 29.48 21.90 21.26
C PRO A 103 30.89 22.48 21.01
N GLU A 104 31.71 21.76 20.27
CA GLU A 104 32.89 22.32 19.64
C GLU A 104 32.48 23.11 18.40
N GLU A 105 32.96 24.37 18.33
CA GLU A 105 32.67 25.29 17.25
C GLU A 105 33.10 24.73 15.88
N SER A 106 32.12 24.68 14.97
CA SER A 106 32.26 24.72 13.50
C SER A 106 33.38 23.88 12.86
N GLU A 107 33.13 22.59 12.70
CA GLU A 107 33.56 21.91 11.49
C GLU A 107 32.35 21.83 10.55
N GLU A 108 32.51 22.20 9.27
CA GLU A 108 31.51 21.99 8.22
C GLU A 108 31.20 20.50 8.19
N GLU A 109 30.07 20.08 8.79
CA GLU A 109 29.62 18.70 8.76
C GLU A 109 29.40 18.34 7.28
N GLU A 110 30.32 17.58 6.69
CA GLU A 110 30.12 16.95 5.39
C GLU A 110 28.80 16.16 5.47
N LYS A 111 27.82 16.57 4.68
CA LYS A 111 26.53 15.85 4.61
C LYS A 111 26.81 14.41 4.28
N PRO A 112 26.39 13.47 5.14
CA PRO A 112 26.63 12.07 4.89
C PRO A 112 25.99 11.67 3.55
N TRP A 113 26.72 10.91 2.74
CA TRP A 113 26.21 10.41 1.45
C TRP A 113 24.94 9.56 1.63
N LEU A 114 24.80 8.86 2.77
CA LEU A 114 23.60 8.12 3.17
C LEU A 114 22.72 9.03 4.03
N THR A 115 21.63 9.51 3.46
CA THR A 115 20.73 10.47 4.10
C THR A 115 19.60 9.82 4.87
N LYS A 116 19.26 8.56 4.53
CA LYS A 116 18.28 7.76 5.27
C LYS A 116 18.57 6.27 5.14
N LEU A 117 18.46 5.58 6.26
CA LEU A 117 18.39 4.12 6.32
C LEU A 117 17.32 3.75 7.35
N ALA A 118 16.14 3.39 6.86
CA ALA A 118 14.98 3.19 7.70
C ALA A 118 14.39 1.77 7.52
N PRO A 119 14.72 0.82 8.41
CA PRO A 119 13.93 -0.39 8.56
C PRO A 119 12.49 -0.02 8.91
N LEU A 120 11.55 -0.82 8.41
CA LEU A 120 10.13 -0.59 8.57
C LEU A 120 9.35 -1.89 8.76
N VAL A 121 8.19 -1.75 9.33
CA VAL A 121 7.15 -2.79 9.39
C VAL A 121 5.83 -2.21 8.90
N PHE A 122 4.99 -3.05 8.32
CA PHE A 122 3.70 -2.62 7.82
C PHE A 122 2.60 -3.67 8.01
N VAL A 123 1.37 -3.20 7.94
CA VAL A 123 0.16 -4.02 7.82
C VAL A 123 -0.73 -3.39 6.75
N ASP A 124 -1.21 -4.23 5.85
CA ASP A 124 -2.15 -3.84 4.80
C ASP A 124 -3.41 -4.70 4.90
N VAL A 125 -4.58 -4.08 4.70
CA VAL A 125 -5.87 -4.74 4.66
C VAL A 125 -6.68 -4.20 3.51
N GLY A 126 -7.38 -5.09 2.81
CA GLY A 126 -8.25 -4.74 1.72
C GLY A 126 -9.51 -5.59 1.67
N ARG A 127 -10.55 -5.00 1.14
CA ARG A 127 -11.79 -5.68 0.81
C ARG A 127 -12.23 -5.23 -0.57
N ALA A 128 -12.13 -6.12 -1.53
CA ALA A 128 -12.58 -5.93 -2.90
C ALA A 128 -14.05 -6.37 -3.02
N LYS A 129 -14.82 -5.66 -3.82
CA LYS A 129 -16.23 -5.93 -4.04
C LYS A 129 -16.57 -5.95 -5.52
N ILE A 130 -17.21 -7.02 -5.97
CA ILE A 130 -17.85 -7.13 -7.26
C ILE A 130 -19.31 -6.69 -7.09
N LYS A 131 -19.73 -5.75 -7.93
CA LYS A 131 -21.10 -5.24 -7.97
C LYS A 131 -21.96 -6.22 -8.76
N ASP A 132 -23.14 -6.54 -8.23
CA ASP A 132 -24.12 -7.44 -8.86
C ASP A 132 -23.47 -8.74 -9.39
N PRO A 133 -22.89 -9.58 -8.50
CA PRO A 133 -22.16 -10.77 -8.89
C PRO A 133 -23.10 -11.78 -9.54
N LEU A 134 -22.62 -12.46 -10.59
CA LEU A 134 -23.35 -13.51 -11.26
C LEU A 134 -23.46 -14.76 -10.39
N VAL A 135 -24.38 -15.69 -10.74
CA VAL A 135 -24.55 -16.96 -10.06
C VAL A 135 -23.24 -17.77 -10.12
N GLY A 136 -22.65 -18.03 -8.95
CA GLY A 136 -21.37 -18.72 -8.82
C GLY A 136 -20.15 -17.80 -8.77
N GLU A 137 -20.31 -16.50 -8.97
CA GLU A 137 -19.23 -15.51 -8.82
C GLU A 137 -19.13 -15.05 -7.35
N GLN A 138 -17.91 -14.99 -6.82
CA GLN A 138 -17.68 -14.48 -5.48
C GLN A 138 -17.80 -12.96 -5.47
N GLY A 139 -18.75 -12.41 -4.74
CA GLY A 139 -19.02 -10.97 -4.72
C GLY A 139 -18.11 -10.14 -3.81
N THR A 140 -17.29 -10.77 -2.97
CA THR A 140 -16.42 -10.06 -2.03
C THR A 140 -15.16 -10.87 -1.74
N TYR A 141 -14.02 -10.21 -1.79
CA TYR A 141 -12.71 -10.77 -1.45
C TYR A 141 -12.10 -9.94 -0.32
N GLU A 142 -11.44 -10.61 0.61
CA GLU A 142 -10.75 -9.98 1.72
C GLU A 142 -9.27 -10.36 1.70
N LEU A 143 -8.41 -9.36 1.68
CA LEU A 143 -6.97 -9.51 1.69
C LEU A 143 -6.41 -8.87 2.95
N SER A 144 -5.39 -9.47 3.52
CA SER A 144 -4.65 -8.88 4.64
C SER A 144 -3.23 -9.41 4.66
N SER A 145 -2.29 -8.55 4.93
CA SER A 145 -0.87 -8.89 5.01
C SER A 145 -0.17 -8.13 6.12
N ILE A 146 0.97 -8.67 6.52
CA ILE A 146 1.94 -8.02 7.39
C ILE A 146 3.31 -8.15 6.73
N GLY A 147 4.20 -7.21 6.97
CA GLY A 147 5.52 -7.33 6.38
C GLY A 147 6.54 -6.39 6.99
N ALA A 148 7.75 -6.51 6.47
CA ALA A 148 8.88 -5.69 6.82
C ALA A 148 9.59 -5.19 5.56
N GLY A 149 10.46 -4.21 5.72
CA GLY A 149 11.22 -3.66 4.63
C GLY A 149 12.29 -2.71 5.10
N VAL A 150 12.94 -2.07 4.13
CA VAL A 150 13.91 -1.00 4.38
C VAL A 150 13.79 0.06 3.30
N VAL A 151 13.84 1.33 3.72
CA VAL A 151 13.96 2.48 2.83
C VAL A 151 15.37 3.04 2.95
N ILE A 152 15.99 3.31 1.81
CA ILE A 152 17.35 3.83 1.68
C ILE A 152 17.29 5.09 0.82
N GLU A 153 17.87 6.18 1.32
CA GLU A 153 18.05 7.42 0.55
C GLU A 153 19.53 7.80 0.53
N VAL A 154 20.05 8.13 -0.65
CA VAL A 154 21.44 8.51 -0.86
C VAL A 154 21.48 9.88 -1.52
N GLY A 155 22.00 10.86 -0.79
CA GLY A 155 21.94 12.25 -1.23
C GLY A 155 20.50 12.70 -1.52
N ASP A 156 20.37 13.59 -2.51
CA ASP A 156 19.07 14.17 -2.87
C ASP A 156 18.38 13.45 -4.05
N ASN A 157 19.07 12.48 -4.68
CA ASN A 157 18.67 11.95 -6.00
C ASN A 157 18.35 10.45 -6.03
N PHE A 158 18.71 9.69 -5.00
CA PHE A 158 18.48 8.26 -4.99
C PHE A 158 17.60 7.86 -3.81
N ASN A 159 16.50 7.17 -4.13
CA ASN A 159 15.59 6.57 -3.17
C ASN A 159 15.28 5.14 -3.60
N ALA A 160 15.42 4.20 -2.70
CA ALA A 160 15.11 2.79 -2.91
C ALA A 160 14.33 2.23 -1.72
N GLY A 161 13.39 1.33 -2.01
CA GLY A 161 12.65 0.60 -0.99
C GLY A 161 12.62 -0.88 -1.32
N ILE A 162 12.88 -1.71 -0.33
CA ILE A 162 12.75 -3.17 -0.40
C ILE A 162 11.69 -3.56 0.62
N TYR A 163 10.73 -4.36 0.19
CA TYR A 163 9.61 -4.80 1.02
C TYR A 163 9.43 -6.30 0.88
N TYR A 164 9.08 -6.95 1.99
CA TYR A 164 8.71 -8.33 2.02
C TYR A 164 7.40 -8.45 2.81
N GLY A 165 6.36 -9.00 2.18
CA GLY A 165 5.03 -9.14 2.75
C GLY A 165 4.61 -10.59 2.86
N TRP A 166 3.93 -10.93 3.95
CA TRP A 166 3.32 -12.23 4.18
C TRP A 166 1.81 -12.09 4.10
N PRO A 167 1.14 -12.76 3.16
CA PRO A 167 -0.31 -12.83 3.11
C PRO A 167 -0.84 -13.60 4.32
N LEU A 168 -1.83 -13.03 4.98
CA LEU A 168 -2.47 -13.64 6.15
C LEU A 168 -3.75 -14.41 5.75
N ARG A 169 -4.24 -14.19 4.53
CA ARG A 169 -5.38 -14.87 3.93
C ARG A 169 -4.97 -15.40 2.57
N GLY A 170 -5.33 -16.66 2.27
CA GLY A 170 -5.17 -17.23 0.95
C GLY A 170 -6.24 -16.72 -0.02
N THR A 171 -5.88 -16.67 -1.29
CA THR A 171 -6.76 -16.43 -2.44
C THR A 171 -6.69 -17.65 -3.37
N GLU A 172 -7.17 -17.53 -4.60
CA GLU A 172 -7.03 -18.60 -5.59
C GLU A 172 -5.59 -18.69 -6.14
N GLU A 173 -4.85 -17.59 -6.15
CA GLU A 173 -3.49 -17.49 -6.71
C GLU A 173 -2.41 -17.47 -5.62
N THR A 174 -2.69 -16.89 -4.45
CA THR A 174 -1.74 -16.77 -3.34
C THR A 174 -2.15 -17.63 -2.15
N ASP A 175 -1.30 -18.55 -1.74
CA ASP A 175 -1.51 -19.35 -0.53
C ASP A 175 -1.18 -18.54 0.74
N LYS A 176 -1.85 -18.90 1.83
CA LYS A 176 -1.59 -18.28 3.13
C LYS A 176 -0.16 -18.57 3.58
N GLY A 177 0.64 -17.51 3.76
CA GLY A 177 2.02 -17.59 4.22
C GLY A 177 3.07 -17.66 3.09
N ASP A 178 2.66 -17.62 1.81
CA ASP A 178 3.56 -17.41 0.69
C ASP A 178 3.96 -15.91 0.65
N GLY A 179 5.24 -15.65 0.88
CA GLY A 179 5.78 -14.32 0.92
C GLY A 179 7.22 -14.26 0.42
#